data_1da96c7ab7c69174c50375452a032628
#
_entry.id   1da96c7ab7c69174c50375452a032628
#
_cell.length_a   1.000
_cell.length_b   1.000
_cell.length_c   1.000
_cell.angle_alpha   90.00
_cell.angle_beta   90.00
_cell.angle_gamma   90.00
#
_symmetry.space_group_name_H-M   'P 1'
#
loop_
_entity.id
_entity.type
_entity.pdbx_description
1 polymer ?
#
loop_
_entity_poly.entity_id
_entity_poly.type
_entity_poly.pdbx_seq_one_letter_code
_entity_poly.pdbx_strand_id
1 'polypeptide(L)'
;MNSRQRVLKAVNFEKPDRVPIDLGAVRPSGMNAIVYDKLKKRMGINTPTKIRHTMQILAQIEPEVLDRLHIDTIPLDVNSAAWAQMDAHKGLKKKLFCGLEVYFAPQTKFKEQPDGSWVLLNASGDVFGRMPKDGFYFDFTRPTMASKKIDPKLFKPRDTVSDEELDTLAKQAKNLYENTDKAIIGWGANINLVGLSSLSADNITQGSLDEWLCMLMVEKETANEMMDRYVDAVIKCLELYHQAVGDYCFAWGIAGDDAGTQRSELMAPELFAEMIKPHYKRLCHWVHTNTNWKTFLHSCGSIYNFIPHWIEAGIDILNPVQISAANMEPERLMKDFGGKIVFWGGGCDTQKVLPLGTPEQVRDHVKHNISIFASGTGGYVFNQVHNIQQNVPVENVEAMFETAYEYCKKVCQ
;
A
#
# COMPACT_ATOMS: atom_id res chain seq x y z
N MET A 1 -20.32 17.45 -3.13
CA MET A 1 -18.98 17.18 -3.68
C MET A 1 -18.93 15.69 -4.03
N ASN A 2 -18.41 15.31 -5.20
CA ASN A 2 -18.20 13.90 -5.53
C ASN A 2 -16.91 13.36 -4.86
N SER A 3 -16.68 12.05 -4.89
CA SER A 3 -15.54 11.39 -4.23
C SER A 3 -14.18 11.91 -4.71
N ARG A 4 -14.00 12.03 -6.02
CA ARG A 4 -12.75 12.54 -6.63
C ARG A 4 -12.44 13.97 -6.20
N GLN A 5 -13.42 14.86 -6.27
CA GLN A 5 -13.27 16.26 -5.82
C GLN A 5 -12.90 16.34 -4.34
N ARG A 6 -13.51 15.48 -3.51
CA ARG A 6 -13.26 15.43 -2.07
C ARG A 6 -11.82 15.04 -1.75
N VAL A 7 -11.33 13.98 -2.40
CA VAL A 7 -9.93 13.53 -2.23
C VAL A 7 -8.97 14.61 -2.71
N LEU A 8 -9.19 15.18 -3.90
CA LEU A 8 -8.33 16.23 -4.45
C LEU A 8 -8.25 17.45 -3.52
N LYS A 9 -9.36 17.88 -2.94
CA LYS A 9 -9.32 18.96 -1.93
C LYS A 9 -8.51 18.58 -0.71
N ALA A 10 -8.75 17.41 -0.14
CA ALA A 10 -8.02 16.96 1.04
C ALA A 10 -6.51 16.89 0.80
N VAL A 11 -6.06 16.31 -0.33
CA VAL A 11 -4.62 16.17 -0.63
C VAL A 11 -3.94 17.48 -1.05
N ASN A 12 -4.71 18.51 -1.39
CA ASN A 12 -4.23 19.87 -1.66
C ASN A 12 -4.36 20.80 -0.46
N PHE A 13 -4.62 20.27 0.75
CA PHE A 13 -4.82 21.04 1.98
C PHE A 13 -5.97 22.06 1.89
N GLU A 14 -6.99 21.71 1.11
CA GLU A 14 -8.24 22.45 1.04
C GLU A 14 -9.32 21.72 1.84
N LYS A 15 -10.28 22.48 2.40
CA LYS A 15 -11.39 21.91 3.20
C LYS A 15 -12.37 21.13 2.28
N PRO A 16 -12.50 19.79 2.44
CA PRO A 16 -13.54 19.02 1.78
C PRO A 16 -14.89 19.14 2.52
N ASP A 17 -15.97 18.63 1.93
CA ASP A 17 -17.30 18.56 2.58
C ASP A 17 -17.35 17.50 3.70
N ARG A 18 -16.46 16.52 3.69
CA ARG A 18 -16.11 15.59 4.75
C ARG A 18 -14.70 15.04 4.51
N VAL A 19 -14.08 14.46 5.53
CA VAL A 19 -12.83 13.73 5.34
C VAL A 19 -13.05 12.57 4.36
N PRO A 20 -12.18 12.41 3.33
CA PRO A 20 -12.24 11.24 2.44
C PRO A 20 -11.95 9.94 3.19
N ILE A 21 -12.53 8.85 2.71
CA ILE A 21 -12.36 7.51 3.28
C ILE A 21 -11.76 6.58 2.23
N ASP A 22 -10.71 5.84 2.60
CA ASP A 22 -10.06 4.83 1.77
C ASP A 22 -10.26 3.42 2.31
N LEU A 23 -10.45 2.48 1.38
CA LEU A 23 -10.33 1.04 1.59
C LEU A 23 -9.82 0.40 0.30
N GLY A 24 -8.61 -0.11 0.33
CA GLY A 24 -8.06 -0.90 -0.76
C GLY A 24 -7.56 -0.10 -1.97
N ALA A 25 -7.46 1.24 -1.91
CA ALA A 25 -6.86 2.01 -3.01
C ALA A 25 -5.39 1.67 -3.21
N VAL A 26 -4.69 1.36 -2.12
CA VAL A 26 -3.34 0.80 -2.17
C VAL A 26 -3.32 -0.57 -1.50
N ARG A 27 -2.31 -1.38 -1.81
CA ARG A 27 -2.19 -2.72 -1.21
C ARG A 27 -2.24 -2.69 0.33
N PRO A 28 -1.52 -1.78 1.02
CA PRO A 28 -1.54 -1.75 2.49
C PRO A 28 -2.85 -1.26 3.12
N SER A 29 -3.77 -0.72 2.37
CA SER A 29 -5.09 -0.31 2.86
C SER A 29 -6.19 -1.36 2.61
N GLY A 30 -5.80 -2.58 2.26
CA GLY A 30 -6.71 -3.65 1.87
C GLY A 30 -7.37 -4.39 3.03
N MET A 31 -8.13 -5.43 2.66
CA MET A 31 -8.82 -6.33 3.59
C MET A 31 -8.58 -7.78 3.19
N ASN A 32 -8.27 -8.63 4.17
CA ASN A 32 -8.14 -10.07 3.93
C ASN A 32 -9.46 -10.67 3.46
N ALA A 33 -9.39 -11.58 2.49
CA ALA A 33 -10.56 -12.16 1.83
C ALA A 33 -11.54 -12.85 2.79
N ILE A 34 -11.06 -13.38 3.90
CA ILE A 34 -11.91 -14.09 4.89
C ILE A 34 -12.85 -13.09 5.61
N VAL A 35 -12.31 -11.96 6.05
CA VAL A 35 -13.13 -10.92 6.71
C VAL A 35 -14.00 -10.18 5.68
N TYR A 36 -13.46 -9.98 4.48
CA TYR A 36 -14.21 -9.37 3.39
C TYR A 36 -15.44 -10.19 2.98
N ASP A 37 -15.31 -11.50 2.87
CA ASP A 37 -16.44 -12.38 2.56
C ASP A 37 -17.52 -12.35 3.67
N LYS A 38 -17.10 -12.32 4.94
CA LYS A 38 -18.02 -12.15 6.08
C LYS A 38 -18.76 -10.81 5.99
N LEU A 39 -18.04 -9.73 5.68
CA LEU A 39 -18.61 -8.40 5.53
C LEU A 39 -19.64 -8.35 4.38
N LYS A 40 -19.31 -8.92 3.22
CA LYS A 40 -20.25 -9.02 2.09
C LYS A 40 -21.52 -9.76 2.45
N LYS A 41 -21.39 -10.90 3.13
CA LYS A 41 -22.55 -11.69 3.56
C LYS A 41 -23.49 -10.91 4.47
N ARG A 42 -22.95 -10.12 5.40
CA ARG A 42 -23.75 -9.23 6.26
C ARG A 42 -24.44 -8.11 5.46
N MET A 43 -23.80 -7.64 4.39
CA MET A 43 -24.41 -6.70 3.44
C MET A 43 -25.40 -7.36 2.46
N GLY A 44 -25.60 -8.69 2.50
CA GLY A 44 -26.44 -9.42 1.57
C GLY A 44 -25.83 -9.59 0.16
N ILE A 45 -24.50 -9.40 0.02
CA ILE A 45 -23.77 -9.53 -1.23
C ILE A 45 -23.19 -10.95 -1.31
N ASN A 46 -23.63 -11.74 -2.30
CA ASN A 46 -23.25 -13.15 -2.45
C ASN A 46 -22.38 -13.43 -3.69
N THR A 47 -21.67 -12.43 -4.18
CA THR A 47 -20.76 -12.57 -5.31
C THR A 47 -19.49 -13.35 -4.91
N PRO A 48 -18.81 -14.04 -5.85
CA PRO A 48 -17.55 -14.72 -5.57
C PRO A 48 -16.45 -13.76 -5.09
N THR A 49 -15.70 -14.16 -4.07
CA THR A 49 -14.59 -13.36 -3.55
C THR A 49 -13.34 -13.54 -4.39
N LYS A 50 -12.88 -12.45 -5.03
CA LYS A 50 -11.69 -12.40 -5.88
C LYS A 50 -10.48 -11.95 -5.05
N ILE A 51 -9.31 -12.52 -5.33
CA ILE A 51 -8.05 -12.14 -4.69
C ILE A 51 -7.28 -11.17 -5.57
N ARG A 52 -7.12 -9.94 -5.12
CA ARG A 52 -6.29 -8.92 -5.77
C ARG A 52 -4.80 -9.15 -5.48
N HIS A 53 -4.45 -9.44 -4.23
CA HIS A 53 -3.05 -9.61 -3.82
C HIS A 53 -2.83 -10.99 -3.20
N THR A 54 -2.18 -11.87 -3.97
CA THR A 54 -2.03 -13.30 -3.63
C THR A 54 -1.22 -13.51 -2.36
N MET A 55 -0.08 -12.80 -2.19
CA MET A 55 0.81 -13.01 -1.03
C MET A 55 0.10 -12.78 0.31
N GLN A 56 -0.76 -11.77 0.40
CA GLN A 56 -1.45 -11.38 1.64
C GLN A 56 -2.93 -11.79 1.64
N ILE A 57 -3.39 -12.54 0.64
CA ILE A 57 -4.79 -12.98 0.49
C ILE A 57 -5.77 -11.80 0.60
N LEU A 58 -5.41 -10.65 -0.01
CA LEU A 58 -6.28 -9.48 0.02
C LEU A 58 -7.34 -9.56 -1.07
N ALA A 59 -8.57 -9.21 -0.70
CA ALA A 59 -9.70 -9.19 -1.62
C ALA A 59 -9.60 -8.04 -2.63
N GLN A 60 -10.14 -8.26 -3.82
CA GLN A 60 -10.58 -7.21 -4.72
C GLN A 60 -11.89 -6.64 -4.17
N ILE A 61 -11.86 -5.40 -3.72
CA ILE A 61 -13.07 -4.75 -3.18
C ILE A 61 -14.01 -4.39 -4.33
N GLU A 62 -15.25 -4.81 -4.23
CA GLU A 62 -16.27 -4.62 -5.28
C GLU A 62 -16.89 -3.22 -5.19
N PRO A 63 -17.31 -2.62 -6.33
CA PRO A 63 -17.92 -1.28 -6.35
C PRO A 63 -19.08 -1.12 -5.37
N GLU A 64 -19.96 -2.12 -5.27
CA GLU A 64 -21.09 -2.08 -4.33
C GLU A 64 -20.64 -1.96 -2.86
N VAL A 65 -19.54 -2.63 -2.48
CA VAL A 65 -18.98 -2.52 -1.12
C VAL A 65 -18.33 -1.15 -0.91
N LEU A 66 -17.60 -0.64 -1.92
CA LEU A 66 -17.05 0.72 -1.87
C LEU A 66 -18.14 1.77 -1.64
N ASP A 67 -19.26 1.65 -2.34
CA ASP A 67 -20.36 2.59 -2.21
C ASP A 67 -21.08 2.49 -0.86
N ARG A 68 -21.34 1.28 -0.37
CA ARG A 68 -21.98 1.06 0.95
C ARG A 68 -21.13 1.53 2.12
N LEU A 69 -19.81 1.45 2.00
CA LEU A 69 -18.86 1.96 3.00
C LEU A 69 -18.46 3.42 2.76
N HIS A 70 -19.05 4.08 1.77
CA HIS A 70 -18.76 5.47 1.40
C HIS A 70 -17.29 5.74 1.08
N ILE A 71 -16.63 4.78 0.46
CA ILE A 71 -15.22 4.88 0.06
C ILE A 71 -15.07 5.83 -1.11
N ASP A 72 -14.06 6.70 -1.06
CA ASP A 72 -13.83 7.76 -2.05
C ASP A 72 -12.77 7.39 -3.09
N THR A 73 -12.08 6.29 -2.92
CA THR A 73 -10.88 5.92 -3.66
C THR A 73 -11.04 4.57 -4.36
N ILE A 74 -10.24 4.35 -5.40
CA ILE A 74 -10.19 3.07 -6.11
C ILE A 74 -8.78 2.81 -6.62
N PRO A 75 -8.30 1.53 -6.60
CA PRO A 75 -6.97 1.20 -7.07
C PRO A 75 -6.87 1.11 -8.60
N LEU A 76 -5.71 1.47 -9.11
CA LEU A 76 -5.26 1.10 -10.45
C LEU A 76 -3.89 0.42 -10.37
N ASP A 77 -3.88 -0.89 -10.46
CA ASP A 77 -2.70 -1.72 -10.65
C ASP A 77 -3.05 -2.89 -11.58
N VAL A 78 -2.04 -3.63 -12.02
CA VAL A 78 -2.23 -4.74 -12.99
C VAL A 78 -3.23 -5.77 -12.48
N ASN A 79 -3.19 -6.11 -11.19
CA ASN A 79 -4.09 -7.12 -10.63
C ASN A 79 -5.53 -6.60 -10.50
N SER A 80 -5.71 -5.35 -10.06
CA SER A 80 -7.04 -4.74 -9.97
C SER A 80 -7.67 -4.56 -11.35
N ALA A 81 -6.88 -4.12 -12.33
CA ALA A 81 -7.33 -3.95 -13.71
C ALA A 81 -7.72 -5.28 -14.38
N ALA A 82 -6.92 -6.33 -14.16
CA ALA A 82 -7.24 -7.66 -14.68
C ALA A 82 -8.58 -8.19 -14.15
N TRP A 83 -8.84 -8.03 -12.85
CA TRP A 83 -10.11 -8.46 -12.24
C TRP A 83 -11.32 -7.65 -12.69
N ALA A 84 -11.16 -6.38 -13.00
CA ALA A 84 -12.26 -5.54 -13.47
C ALA A 84 -12.81 -5.99 -14.83
N GLN A 85 -11.98 -6.63 -15.65
CA GLN A 85 -12.32 -7.11 -17.00
C GLN A 85 -12.66 -8.61 -17.03
N MET A 86 -12.57 -9.31 -15.91
CA MET A 86 -12.68 -10.76 -15.85
C MET A 86 -13.86 -11.22 -15.01
N ASP A 87 -14.63 -12.18 -15.56
CA ASP A 87 -15.57 -12.96 -14.76
C ASP A 87 -14.81 -13.73 -13.66
N ALA A 88 -15.31 -13.67 -12.43
CA ALA A 88 -14.72 -14.36 -11.29
C ALA A 88 -14.50 -15.86 -11.56
N HIS A 89 -15.45 -16.51 -12.24
CA HIS A 89 -15.41 -17.96 -12.53
C HIS A 89 -14.30 -18.36 -13.53
N LYS A 90 -13.70 -17.40 -14.22
CA LYS A 90 -12.51 -17.64 -15.06
C LYS A 90 -11.21 -17.66 -14.24
N GLY A 91 -11.24 -17.25 -12.98
CA GLY A 91 -10.12 -17.32 -12.06
C GLY A 91 -9.81 -18.73 -11.58
N LEU A 92 -8.63 -18.91 -10.99
CA LEU A 92 -8.22 -20.14 -10.34
C LEU A 92 -8.94 -20.27 -8.99
N LYS A 93 -9.95 -21.15 -8.94
CA LYS A 93 -10.72 -21.43 -7.72
C LYS A 93 -9.87 -22.20 -6.71
N LYS A 94 -9.82 -21.72 -5.47
CA LYS A 94 -9.17 -22.39 -4.34
C LYS A 94 -10.03 -22.32 -3.10
N LYS A 95 -9.93 -23.34 -2.25
CA LYS A 95 -10.57 -23.36 -0.93
C LYS A 95 -9.54 -23.09 0.14
N LEU A 96 -9.70 -21.99 0.86
CA LEU A 96 -8.83 -21.64 1.99
C LEU A 96 -9.07 -22.59 3.18
N PHE A 97 -8.13 -22.64 4.12
CA PHE A 97 -8.19 -23.52 5.31
C PHE A 97 -9.48 -23.38 6.13
N CYS A 98 -10.09 -22.18 6.16
CA CYS A 98 -11.38 -21.93 6.82
C CYS A 98 -12.61 -22.40 6.02
N GLY A 99 -12.40 -23.05 4.87
CA GLY A 99 -13.47 -23.55 3.99
C GLY A 99 -14.00 -22.52 2.98
N LEU A 100 -13.54 -21.26 3.03
CA LEU A 100 -13.95 -20.23 2.07
C LEU A 100 -13.40 -20.52 0.68
N GLU A 101 -14.27 -20.50 -0.33
CA GLU A 101 -13.87 -20.56 -1.74
C GLU A 101 -13.54 -19.15 -2.24
N VAL A 102 -12.36 -18.99 -2.81
CA VAL A 102 -11.87 -17.72 -3.39
C VAL A 102 -11.33 -17.96 -4.80
N TYR A 103 -11.24 -16.88 -5.57
CA TYR A 103 -10.74 -16.91 -6.94
C TYR A 103 -9.46 -16.07 -7.05
N PHE A 104 -8.38 -16.73 -7.43
CA PHE A 104 -7.10 -16.08 -7.76
C PHE A 104 -7.02 -15.78 -9.26
N ALA A 105 -6.18 -14.86 -9.66
CA ALA A 105 -5.90 -14.59 -11.06
C ALA A 105 -5.42 -15.89 -11.76
N PRO A 106 -5.84 -16.16 -13.00
CA PRO A 106 -5.63 -17.47 -13.67
C PRO A 106 -4.16 -17.87 -13.80
N GLN A 107 -3.26 -16.89 -13.93
CA GLN A 107 -1.82 -17.12 -14.04
C GLN A 107 -1.15 -17.53 -12.72
N THR A 108 -1.87 -17.44 -11.58
CA THR A 108 -1.33 -17.78 -10.27
C THR A 108 -1.03 -19.30 -10.17
N LYS A 109 0.22 -19.65 -9.86
CA LYS A 109 0.66 -21.04 -9.76
C LYS A 109 0.86 -21.43 -8.30
N PHE A 110 0.09 -22.42 -7.85
CA PHE A 110 0.19 -22.99 -6.51
C PHE A 110 0.64 -24.44 -6.59
N LYS A 111 1.36 -24.87 -5.56
CA LYS A 111 1.61 -26.29 -5.28
C LYS A 111 1.32 -26.55 -3.81
N GLU A 112 0.39 -27.47 -3.55
CA GLU A 112 0.14 -27.97 -2.20
C GLU A 112 1.22 -28.98 -1.83
N GLN A 113 1.70 -28.89 -0.59
CA GLN A 113 2.74 -29.77 -0.07
C GLN A 113 2.12 -30.89 0.77
N PRO A 114 2.82 -32.03 0.98
CA PRO A 114 2.32 -33.12 1.82
C PRO A 114 2.02 -32.73 3.27
N ASP A 115 2.66 -31.68 3.80
CA ASP A 115 2.42 -31.14 5.13
C ASP A 115 1.19 -30.22 5.21
N GLY A 116 0.47 -30.03 4.10
CA GLY A 116 -0.68 -29.14 3.98
C GLY A 116 -0.31 -27.66 3.81
N SER A 117 0.97 -27.31 3.70
CA SER A 117 1.40 -25.96 3.33
C SER A 117 1.22 -25.72 1.83
N TRP A 118 1.09 -24.45 1.45
CA TRP A 118 1.03 -24.05 0.05
C TRP A 118 2.29 -23.28 -0.34
N VAL A 119 2.78 -23.53 -1.55
CA VAL A 119 3.86 -22.72 -2.13
C VAL A 119 3.38 -22.04 -3.40
N LEU A 120 3.86 -20.80 -3.59
CA LEU A 120 3.69 -20.03 -4.82
C LEU A 120 4.90 -20.21 -5.70
N LEU A 121 4.64 -20.38 -7.00
CA LEU A 121 5.67 -20.56 -8.01
C LEU A 121 5.71 -19.33 -8.93
N ASN A 122 6.92 -18.89 -9.25
CA ASN A 122 7.16 -17.87 -10.26
C ASN A 122 6.95 -18.41 -11.69
N ALA A 123 7.20 -17.58 -12.71
CA ALA A 123 7.07 -18.00 -14.11
C ALA A 123 7.99 -19.16 -14.46
N SER A 124 9.20 -19.19 -13.90
CA SER A 124 10.21 -20.27 -14.10
C SER A 124 9.89 -21.56 -13.34
N GLY A 125 8.89 -21.54 -12.45
CA GLY A 125 8.51 -22.70 -11.63
C GLY A 125 9.23 -22.78 -10.28
N ASP A 126 10.02 -21.75 -9.92
CA ASP A 126 10.71 -21.70 -8.64
C ASP A 126 9.75 -21.25 -7.53
N VAL A 127 9.97 -21.78 -6.32
CA VAL A 127 9.20 -21.37 -5.15
C VAL A 127 9.66 -20.00 -4.68
N PHE A 128 8.73 -19.02 -4.63
CA PHE A 128 9.02 -17.68 -4.14
C PHE A 128 8.18 -17.29 -2.92
N GLY A 129 7.13 -18.04 -2.60
CA GLY A 129 6.30 -17.81 -1.42
C GLY A 129 5.84 -19.10 -0.78
N ARG A 130 5.74 -19.14 0.53
CA ARG A 130 5.19 -20.27 1.29
C ARG A 130 4.19 -19.77 2.34
N MET A 131 3.02 -20.42 2.36
CA MET A 131 2.02 -20.27 3.42
C MET A 131 1.97 -21.59 4.20
N PRO A 132 2.25 -21.61 5.52
CA PRO A 132 2.13 -22.83 6.31
C PRO A 132 0.69 -23.32 6.32
N LYS A 133 0.48 -24.58 6.69
CA LYS A 133 -0.86 -25.10 6.96
C LYS A 133 -1.57 -24.19 7.95
N ASP A 134 -2.83 -23.85 7.67
CA ASP A 134 -3.63 -22.92 8.47
C ASP A 134 -3.06 -21.49 8.56
N GLY A 135 -2.11 -21.16 7.68
CA GLY A 135 -1.52 -19.82 7.57
C GLY A 135 -2.47 -18.81 6.95
N PHE A 136 -2.11 -17.55 7.06
CA PHE A 136 -2.98 -16.42 6.69
C PHE A 136 -2.52 -15.65 5.47
N TYR A 137 -1.24 -15.80 5.11
CA TYR A 137 -0.59 -15.16 3.98
C TYR A 137 0.67 -15.96 3.62
N PHE A 138 1.22 -15.67 2.45
CA PHE A 138 2.48 -16.25 2.03
C PHE A 138 3.64 -15.37 2.48
N ASP A 139 4.61 -15.98 3.13
CA ASP A 139 5.93 -15.38 3.33
C ASP A 139 6.80 -15.61 2.11
N PHE A 140 7.65 -14.65 1.78
CA PHE A 140 8.68 -14.86 0.78
C PHE A 140 9.63 -15.97 1.23
N THR A 141 9.76 -17.00 0.42
CA THR A 141 10.84 -17.97 0.61
C THR A 141 12.11 -17.36 0.04
N ARG A 142 12.89 -16.74 0.91
CA ARG A 142 14.26 -16.39 0.54
C ARG A 142 15.06 -17.70 0.48
N PRO A 143 15.90 -17.89 -0.56
CA PRO A 143 16.94 -18.90 -0.44
C PRO A 143 17.70 -18.54 0.85
N THR A 144 17.85 -19.50 1.74
CA THR A 144 18.74 -19.42 2.90
C THR A 144 20.19 -19.40 2.37
N MET A 145 20.54 -18.32 1.74
CA MET A 145 21.90 -18.05 1.31
C MET A 145 22.54 -17.16 2.38
N ALA A 146 22.78 -17.78 3.53
CA ALA A 146 23.86 -17.30 4.38
C ALA A 146 25.07 -17.06 3.47
N SER A 147 25.58 -15.81 3.46
CA SER A 147 26.89 -15.43 2.95
C SER A 147 27.11 -15.20 1.44
N LYS A 148 26.16 -14.76 0.63
CA LYS A 148 26.56 -14.11 -0.60
C LYS A 148 26.57 -12.60 -0.40
N LYS A 149 27.76 -12.00 -0.51
CA LYS A 149 27.91 -10.55 -0.61
C LYS A 149 26.99 -10.01 -1.72
N ILE A 150 26.39 -8.86 -1.47
CA ILE A 150 25.71 -8.10 -2.50
C ILE A 150 26.70 -7.85 -3.64
N ASP A 151 26.39 -8.33 -4.84
CA ASP A 151 27.16 -8.02 -6.03
C ASP A 151 26.42 -6.95 -6.85
N PRO A 152 26.91 -5.70 -6.88
CA PRO A 152 26.27 -4.62 -7.61
C PRO A 152 26.12 -4.89 -9.10
N LYS A 153 26.99 -5.74 -9.69
CA LYS A 153 26.93 -6.12 -11.11
C LYS A 153 25.73 -6.99 -11.44
N LEU A 154 25.25 -7.74 -10.46
CA LEU A 154 24.06 -8.59 -10.59
C LEU A 154 22.77 -7.83 -10.36
N PHE A 155 22.83 -6.61 -9.83
CA PHE A 155 21.67 -5.77 -9.59
C PHE A 155 21.13 -5.20 -10.91
N LYS A 156 20.00 -5.73 -11.37
CA LYS A 156 19.33 -5.33 -12.61
C LYS A 156 17.88 -4.96 -12.28
N PRO A 157 17.61 -3.72 -11.87
CA PRO A 157 16.25 -3.29 -11.63
C PRO A 157 15.43 -3.30 -12.94
N ARG A 158 14.14 -3.61 -12.83
CA ARG A 158 13.21 -3.56 -13.95
C ARG A 158 13.09 -2.12 -14.47
N ASP A 159 13.42 -1.89 -15.73
CA ASP A 159 13.36 -0.59 -16.41
C ASP A 159 12.42 -0.57 -17.62
N THR A 160 11.58 -1.60 -17.76
CA THR A 160 10.62 -1.75 -18.85
C THR A 160 9.26 -2.22 -18.31
N VAL A 161 8.20 -1.92 -19.03
CA VAL A 161 6.84 -2.38 -18.77
C VAL A 161 6.31 -3.00 -20.06
N SER A 162 5.63 -4.14 -20.00
CA SER A 162 5.10 -4.79 -21.20
C SER A 162 3.93 -3.98 -21.78
N ASP A 163 3.79 -4.03 -23.12
CA ASP A 163 2.66 -3.40 -23.80
C ASP A 163 1.31 -3.93 -23.30
N GLU A 164 1.22 -5.23 -22.96
CA GLU A 164 0.01 -5.82 -22.39
C GLU A 164 -0.36 -5.19 -21.03
N GLU A 165 0.64 -4.96 -20.18
CA GLU A 165 0.44 -4.29 -18.89
C GLU A 165 -0.02 -2.85 -19.08
N LEU A 166 0.64 -2.09 -19.97
CA LEU A 166 0.31 -0.71 -20.29
C LEU A 166 -1.11 -0.59 -20.89
N ASP A 167 -1.44 -1.44 -21.85
CA ASP A 167 -2.78 -1.48 -22.47
C ASP A 167 -3.88 -1.81 -21.46
N THR A 168 -3.60 -2.75 -20.56
CA THR A 168 -4.55 -3.15 -19.51
C THR A 168 -4.82 -1.98 -18.56
N LEU A 169 -3.76 -1.31 -18.11
CA LEU A 169 -3.87 -0.16 -17.21
C LEU A 169 -4.54 1.04 -17.90
N ALA A 170 -4.20 1.34 -19.16
CA ALA A 170 -4.80 2.45 -19.90
C ALA A 170 -6.32 2.27 -20.07
N LYS A 171 -6.76 1.08 -20.48
CA LYS A 171 -8.18 0.76 -20.62
C LYS A 171 -8.92 0.88 -19.29
N GLN A 172 -8.32 0.36 -18.22
CA GLN A 172 -8.94 0.40 -16.91
C GLN A 172 -8.96 1.80 -16.31
N ALA A 173 -7.88 2.58 -16.44
CA ALA A 173 -7.82 3.97 -15.98
C ALA A 173 -8.93 4.81 -16.61
N LYS A 174 -9.07 4.72 -17.93
CA LYS A 174 -10.14 5.39 -18.67
C LYS A 174 -11.52 4.94 -18.19
N ASN A 175 -11.75 3.63 -18.08
CA ASN A 175 -13.03 3.08 -17.63
C ASN A 175 -13.40 3.56 -16.22
N LEU A 176 -12.47 3.52 -15.26
CA LEU A 176 -12.70 3.99 -13.90
C LEU A 176 -12.98 5.49 -13.85
N TYR A 177 -12.24 6.28 -14.66
CA TYR A 177 -12.40 7.72 -14.69
C TYR A 177 -13.76 8.15 -15.25
N GLU A 178 -14.23 7.50 -16.32
CA GLU A 178 -15.47 7.84 -17.01
C GLU A 178 -16.72 7.29 -16.29
N ASN A 179 -16.62 6.12 -15.64
CA ASN A 179 -17.75 5.40 -15.09
C ASN A 179 -17.84 5.40 -13.55
N THR A 180 -16.92 6.08 -12.86
CA THR A 180 -16.96 6.25 -11.41
C THR A 180 -16.61 7.68 -11.03
N ASP A 181 -17.02 8.10 -9.83
CA ASP A 181 -16.60 9.37 -9.24
C ASP A 181 -15.41 9.21 -8.28
N LYS A 182 -14.84 8.01 -8.17
CA LYS A 182 -13.77 7.69 -7.23
C LYS A 182 -12.44 8.33 -7.66
N ALA A 183 -11.61 8.68 -6.67
CA ALA A 183 -10.24 9.11 -6.92
C ALA A 183 -9.36 7.88 -7.18
N ILE A 184 -8.63 7.90 -8.29
CA ILE A 184 -7.84 6.75 -8.74
C ILE A 184 -6.39 6.92 -8.30
N ILE A 185 -5.85 5.92 -7.58
CA ILE A 185 -4.44 5.84 -7.22
C ILE A 185 -3.78 4.74 -8.07
N GLY A 186 -2.71 5.11 -8.78
CA GLY A 186 -1.90 4.16 -9.53
C GLY A 186 -0.80 3.53 -8.66
N TRP A 187 -0.48 2.27 -8.95
CA TRP A 187 0.63 1.57 -8.33
C TRP A 187 1.31 0.66 -9.36
N GLY A 188 2.63 0.80 -9.51
CA GLY A 188 3.45 0.03 -10.44
C GLY A 188 4.90 -0.03 -9.98
N ALA A 189 5.84 0.36 -10.82
CA ALA A 189 7.23 0.51 -10.42
C ALA A 189 7.35 1.55 -9.32
N ASN A 190 8.10 1.22 -8.29
CA ASN A 190 8.33 2.05 -7.11
C ASN A 190 9.71 1.73 -6.51
N ILE A 191 10.24 2.62 -5.68
CA ILE A 191 11.49 2.39 -4.96
C ILE A 191 11.25 1.79 -3.57
N ASN A 192 12.27 1.09 -3.08
CA ASN A 192 12.44 0.66 -1.69
C ASN A 192 13.95 0.71 -1.41
N LEU A 193 14.40 1.80 -0.85
CA LEU A 193 15.84 2.05 -0.71
C LEU A 193 16.39 1.58 0.63
N VAL A 194 15.57 1.63 1.68
CA VAL A 194 15.96 1.12 3.00
C VAL A 194 15.97 -0.40 3.01
N GLY A 195 14.99 -1.01 2.34
CA GLY A 195 14.86 -2.46 2.25
C GLY A 195 15.32 -3.06 0.90
N LEU A 196 16.29 -2.47 0.20
CA LEU A 196 16.69 -2.85 -1.16
C LEU A 196 16.88 -4.36 -1.38
N SER A 197 17.31 -5.07 -0.35
CA SER A 197 17.46 -6.53 -0.36
C SER A 197 16.13 -7.29 -0.46
N SER A 198 14.98 -6.64 -0.16
CA SER A 198 13.66 -7.29 -0.10
C SER A 198 12.87 -7.25 -1.39
N LEU A 199 13.34 -6.50 -2.40
CA LEU A 199 12.49 -6.00 -3.47
C LEU A 199 12.50 -6.72 -4.75
N SER A 200 13.18 -7.76 -4.91
CA SER A 200 13.04 -8.36 -6.19
C SER A 200 12.70 -9.84 -6.13
N ALA A 201 11.42 -10.13 -6.36
CA ALA A 201 11.02 -11.44 -6.86
C ALA A 201 11.81 -11.83 -8.11
N ASP A 202 12.35 -10.86 -8.84
CA ASP A 202 13.11 -11.01 -10.09
C ASP A 202 14.58 -10.59 -9.99
N ASN A 203 15.04 -10.07 -8.86
CA ASN A 203 16.40 -9.50 -8.73
C ASN A 203 17.07 -9.89 -7.41
N ILE A 204 17.94 -10.51 -7.48
CA ILE A 204 19.35 -10.75 -7.46
C ILE A 204 20.19 -9.87 -6.48
N THR A 205 19.62 -9.11 -5.62
CA THR A 205 20.34 -8.78 -4.41
C THR A 205 20.15 -9.96 -3.46
N GLN A 206 21.03 -10.92 -3.54
CA GLN A 206 21.00 -12.15 -2.71
C GLN A 206 21.46 -11.84 -1.26
N GLY A 207 21.54 -10.56 -0.88
CA GLY A 207 21.91 -10.11 0.44
C GLY A 207 20.71 -9.99 1.38
N SER A 208 21.00 -9.99 2.67
CA SER A 208 20.06 -9.72 3.74
C SER A 208 19.91 -8.22 4.01
N LEU A 209 18.87 -7.82 4.75
CA LEU A 209 18.67 -6.41 5.14
C LEU A 209 19.87 -5.85 5.94
N ASP A 210 20.45 -6.64 6.82
CA ASP A 210 21.60 -6.28 7.61
C ASP A 210 22.86 -6.05 6.73
N GLU A 211 23.09 -6.89 5.71
CA GLU A 211 24.18 -6.66 4.75
C GLU A 211 23.98 -5.36 3.98
N TRP A 212 22.75 -5.07 3.55
CA TRP A 212 22.44 -3.81 2.86
C TRP A 212 22.66 -2.60 3.76
N LEU A 213 22.16 -2.65 5.01
CA LEU A 213 22.36 -1.55 5.97
C LEU A 213 23.84 -1.35 6.30
N CYS A 214 24.63 -2.44 6.40
CA CYS A 214 26.08 -2.35 6.52
C CYS A 214 26.73 -1.69 5.28
N MET A 215 26.30 -2.08 4.08
CA MET A 215 26.81 -1.51 2.83
C MET A 215 26.57 0.00 2.74
N LEU A 216 25.40 0.48 3.17
CA LEU A 216 25.11 1.92 3.25
C LEU A 216 26.09 2.69 4.16
N MET A 217 26.75 2.02 5.12
CA MET A 217 27.72 2.62 6.02
C MET A 217 29.18 2.52 5.53
N VAL A 218 29.54 1.38 4.94
CA VAL A 218 30.94 1.07 4.67
C VAL A 218 31.31 1.05 3.18
N GLU A 219 30.35 0.90 2.29
CA GLU A 219 30.54 0.87 0.83
C GLU A 219 29.64 1.91 0.15
N LYS A 220 29.65 3.14 0.68
CA LYS A 220 28.71 4.22 0.31
C LYS A 220 28.67 4.50 -1.19
N GLU A 221 29.80 4.51 -1.87
CA GLU A 221 29.87 4.78 -3.32
C GLU A 221 29.14 3.70 -4.11
N THR A 222 29.39 2.43 -3.79
CA THR A 222 28.74 1.28 -4.42
C THR A 222 27.23 1.28 -4.15
N ALA A 223 26.82 1.57 -2.90
CA ALA A 223 25.42 1.65 -2.53
C ALA A 223 24.69 2.79 -3.28
N ASN A 224 25.33 3.96 -3.41
CA ASN A 224 24.79 5.08 -4.18
C ASN A 224 24.65 4.73 -5.65
N GLU A 225 25.64 4.10 -6.29
CA GLU A 225 25.55 3.66 -7.68
C GLU A 225 24.37 2.69 -7.90
N MET A 226 24.16 1.76 -6.98
CA MET A 226 23.02 0.83 -7.05
C MET A 226 21.70 1.57 -6.94
N MET A 227 21.55 2.48 -5.97
CA MET A 227 20.35 3.28 -5.78
C MET A 227 20.08 4.21 -6.98
N ASP A 228 21.12 4.81 -7.56
CA ASP A 228 21.00 5.63 -8.77
C ASP A 228 20.43 4.83 -9.94
N ARG A 229 21.00 3.65 -10.20
CA ARG A 229 20.50 2.74 -11.25
C ARG A 229 19.06 2.30 -11.01
N TYR A 230 18.70 2.09 -9.73
CA TYR A 230 17.34 1.73 -9.38
C TYR A 230 16.36 2.86 -9.65
N VAL A 231 16.66 4.07 -9.22
CA VAL A 231 15.82 5.25 -9.47
C VAL A 231 15.70 5.55 -10.97
N ASP A 232 16.80 5.41 -11.74
CA ASP A 232 16.74 5.56 -13.20
C ASP A 232 15.78 4.55 -13.84
N ALA A 233 15.83 3.30 -13.41
CA ALA A 233 14.94 2.25 -13.91
C ALA A 233 13.47 2.53 -13.55
N VAL A 234 13.21 2.97 -12.32
CA VAL A 234 11.86 3.33 -11.88
C VAL A 234 11.33 4.54 -12.65
N ILE A 235 12.15 5.57 -12.88
CA ILE A 235 11.76 6.75 -13.69
C ILE A 235 11.35 6.32 -15.09
N LYS A 236 12.10 5.45 -15.77
CA LYS A 236 11.73 4.92 -17.10
C LYS A 236 10.36 4.22 -17.07
N CYS A 237 10.12 3.41 -16.05
CA CYS A 237 8.82 2.77 -15.92
C CYS A 237 7.69 3.76 -15.64
N LEU A 238 7.92 4.79 -14.81
CA LEU A 238 6.93 5.84 -14.51
C LEU A 238 6.60 6.66 -15.76
N GLU A 239 7.56 6.92 -16.64
CA GLU A 239 7.33 7.56 -17.92
C GLU A 239 6.36 6.76 -18.79
N LEU A 240 6.57 5.44 -18.91
CA LEU A 240 5.68 4.55 -19.64
C LEU A 240 4.27 4.49 -19.02
N TYR A 241 4.18 4.38 -17.69
CA TYR A 241 2.89 4.41 -17.00
C TYR A 241 2.18 5.75 -17.21
N HIS A 242 2.89 6.88 -17.13
CA HIS A 242 2.27 8.18 -17.35
C HIS A 242 1.78 8.36 -18.79
N GLN A 243 2.51 7.87 -19.77
CA GLN A 243 2.05 7.83 -21.17
C GLN A 243 0.77 7.00 -21.35
N ALA A 244 0.64 5.91 -20.60
CA ALA A 244 -0.51 5.01 -20.70
C ALA A 244 -1.75 5.53 -19.94
N VAL A 245 -1.59 6.06 -18.72
CA VAL A 245 -2.74 6.40 -17.85
C VAL A 245 -2.94 7.90 -17.65
N GLY A 246 -1.95 8.73 -17.91
CA GLY A 246 -2.03 10.19 -17.82
C GLY A 246 -2.64 10.70 -16.53
N ASP A 247 -3.47 11.72 -16.62
CA ASP A 247 -4.14 12.39 -15.49
C ASP A 247 -5.41 11.67 -14.99
N TYR A 248 -5.69 10.46 -15.44
CA TYR A 248 -6.75 9.64 -14.86
C TYR A 248 -6.45 9.29 -13.39
N CYS A 249 -5.17 9.12 -13.04
CA CYS A 249 -4.70 8.98 -11.67
C CYS A 249 -4.33 10.35 -11.08
N PHE A 250 -4.69 10.61 -9.82
CA PHE A 250 -4.27 11.84 -9.14
C PHE A 250 -2.97 11.64 -8.34
N ALA A 251 -2.62 10.39 -8.02
CA ALA A 251 -1.43 10.02 -7.27
C ALA A 251 -0.85 8.70 -7.77
N TRP A 252 0.44 8.53 -7.58
CA TRP A 252 1.14 7.29 -7.86
C TRP A 252 1.98 6.84 -6.67
N GLY A 253 1.88 5.53 -6.34
CA GLY A 253 2.72 4.90 -5.33
C GLY A 253 4.15 4.79 -5.83
N ILE A 254 5.01 5.73 -5.43
CA ILE A 254 6.41 5.79 -5.86
C ILE A 254 7.36 5.06 -4.94
N ALA A 255 6.93 4.78 -3.71
CA ALA A 255 7.75 4.07 -2.74
C ALA A 255 6.90 3.19 -1.81
N GLY A 256 7.41 1.98 -1.56
CA GLY A 256 6.93 1.06 -0.52
C GLY A 256 8.13 0.61 0.31
N ASP A 257 8.54 1.44 1.26
CA ASP A 257 9.86 1.36 1.90
C ASP A 257 9.72 1.39 3.42
N ASP A 258 9.52 0.22 4.03
CA ASP A 258 9.38 0.11 5.48
C ASP A 258 10.70 0.46 6.18
N ALA A 259 10.80 1.70 6.67
CA ALA A 259 12.01 2.28 7.23
C ALA A 259 12.04 2.28 8.77
N GLY A 260 10.98 1.79 9.43
CA GLY A 260 10.84 1.76 10.87
C GLY A 260 10.51 0.39 11.44
N THR A 261 10.97 0.15 12.67
CA THR A 261 10.50 -0.94 13.55
C THR A 261 9.33 -0.44 14.40
N GLN A 262 8.84 -1.26 15.33
CA GLN A 262 7.85 -0.80 16.33
C GLN A 262 8.41 0.26 17.30
N ARG A 263 9.73 0.39 17.42
CA ARG A 263 10.38 1.18 18.48
C ARG A 263 11.25 2.32 17.95
N SER A 264 11.81 2.18 16.78
CA SER A 264 12.78 3.12 16.19
C SER A 264 12.85 2.98 14.68
N GLU A 265 13.46 3.94 14.04
CA GLU A 265 13.94 3.86 12.66
C GLU A 265 14.99 2.74 12.51
N LEU A 266 15.13 2.22 11.27
CA LEU A 266 16.09 1.16 10.94
C LEU A 266 17.53 1.67 10.80
N MET A 267 17.74 2.98 10.68
CA MET A 267 19.04 3.62 10.60
C MET A 267 19.01 5.00 11.24
N ALA A 268 20.20 5.57 11.48
CA ALA A 268 20.32 6.94 11.98
C ALA A 268 19.75 7.96 10.97
N PRO A 269 19.03 9.01 11.42
CA PRO A 269 18.48 10.04 10.55
C PRO A 269 19.54 10.73 9.68
N GLU A 270 20.75 10.88 10.18
CA GLU A 270 21.89 11.47 9.45
C GLU A 270 22.29 10.59 8.26
N LEU A 271 22.35 9.27 8.46
CA LEU A 271 22.65 8.32 7.39
C LEU A 271 21.54 8.31 6.34
N PHE A 272 20.27 8.36 6.78
CA PHE A 272 19.13 8.49 5.87
C PHE A 272 19.21 9.78 5.05
N ALA A 273 19.53 10.91 5.69
CA ALA A 273 19.66 12.19 5.03
C ALA A 273 20.80 12.21 3.99
N GLU A 274 21.92 11.55 4.31
CA GLU A 274 23.09 11.44 3.44
C GLU A 274 22.84 10.49 2.27
N MET A 275 22.39 9.27 2.55
CA MET A 275 22.38 8.17 1.58
C MET A 275 21.04 7.99 0.86
N ILE A 276 19.93 8.20 1.53
CA ILE A 276 18.59 7.81 1.01
C ILE A 276 17.83 9.02 0.46
N LYS A 277 17.78 10.13 1.21
CA LYS A 277 17.02 11.32 0.84
C LYS A 277 17.33 11.86 -0.57
N PRO A 278 18.58 11.92 -1.05
CA PRO A 278 18.88 12.45 -2.39
C PRO A 278 18.18 11.69 -3.52
N HIS A 279 18.05 10.38 -3.40
CA HIS A 279 17.39 9.51 -4.36
C HIS A 279 15.88 9.72 -4.37
N TYR A 280 15.25 9.86 -3.18
CA TYR A 280 13.84 10.27 -3.08
C TYR A 280 13.60 11.63 -3.72
N LYS A 281 14.48 12.61 -3.44
CA LYS A 281 14.38 13.96 -4.01
C LYS A 281 14.42 13.94 -5.53
N ARG A 282 15.31 13.13 -6.12
CA ARG A 282 15.43 12.97 -7.57
C ARG A 282 14.15 12.38 -8.18
N LEU A 283 13.60 11.34 -7.55
CA LEU A 283 12.37 10.70 -8.02
C LEU A 283 11.15 11.62 -7.90
N CYS A 284 10.96 12.28 -6.74
CA CYS A 284 9.86 13.22 -6.52
C CYS A 284 9.95 14.41 -7.48
N HIS A 285 11.16 14.94 -7.70
CA HIS A 285 11.39 16.02 -8.66
C HIS A 285 10.94 15.61 -10.08
N TRP A 286 11.29 14.40 -10.52
CA TRP A 286 10.86 13.91 -11.82
C TRP A 286 9.33 13.83 -11.91
N VAL A 287 8.66 13.25 -10.91
CA VAL A 287 7.20 13.13 -10.87
C VAL A 287 6.53 14.50 -10.95
N HIS A 288 6.94 15.44 -10.11
CA HIS A 288 6.34 16.78 -10.06
C HIS A 288 6.62 17.64 -11.29
N THR A 289 7.73 17.38 -12.01
CA THR A 289 8.07 18.12 -13.23
C THR A 289 7.36 17.58 -14.45
N ASN A 290 7.12 16.27 -14.51
CA ASN A 290 6.64 15.60 -15.73
C ASN A 290 5.19 15.11 -15.65
N THR A 291 4.57 15.18 -14.46
CA THR A 291 3.21 14.67 -14.24
C THR A 291 2.40 15.60 -13.33
N ASN A 292 1.08 15.41 -13.28
CA ASN A 292 0.21 16.02 -12.26
C ASN A 292 -0.01 15.09 -11.04
N TRP A 293 0.73 14.00 -10.93
CA TRP A 293 0.58 13.04 -9.84
C TRP A 293 1.14 13.57 -8.53
N LYS A 294 0.43 13.29 -7.46
CA LYS A 294 0.98 13.34 -6.10
C LYS A 294 1.86 12.12 -5.84
N THR A 295 2.97 12.33 -5.16
CA THR A 295 3.86 11.25 -4.73
C THR A 295 3.31 10.58 -3.49
N PHE A 296 3.11 9.25 -3.55
CA PHE A 296 2.57 8.45 -2.44
C PHE A 296 3.66 7.52 -1.91
N LEU A 297 3.96 7.62 -0.62
CA LEU A 297 4.89 6.76 0.09
C LEU A 297 4.16 5.88 1.10
N HIS A 298 4.45 4.57 1.08
CA HIS A 298 4.14 3.66 2.17
C HIS A 298 5.40 3.36 2.98
N SER A 299 5.34 3.59 4.30
CA SER A 299 6.39 3.21 5.24
C SER A 299 5.82 2.92 6.62
N CYS A 300 5.92 1.68 7.07
CA CYS A 300 5.49 1.24 8.40
C CYS A 300 6.51 1.60 9.48
N GLY A 301 6.02 1.57 10.74
CA GLY A 301 6.86 1.64 11.94
C GLY A 301 7.02 3.03 12.53
N SER A 302 7.98 3.12 13.44
CA SER A 302 8.43 4.37 14.07
C SER A 302 9.37 5.07 13.10
N ILE A 303 8.84 6.08 12.41
CA ILE A 303 9.52 6.79 11.30
C ILE A 303 9.53 8.30 11.51
N TYR A 304 9.24 8.76 12.72
CA TYR A 304 9.05 10.16 13.03
C TYR A 304 10.21 11.05 12.57
N ASN A 305 11.45 10.60 12.79
CA ASN A 305 12.65 11.39 12.43
C ASN A 305 12.91 11.39 10.92
N PHE A 306 12.31 10.51 10.13
CA PHE A 306 12.42 10.52 8.67
C PHE A 306 11.38 11.40 7.98
N ILE A 307 10.25 11.70 8.62
CA ILE A 307 9.19 12.52 8.02
C ILE A 307 9.71 13.87 7.52
N PRO A 308 10.52 14.65 8.25
CA PRO A 308 11.07 15.89 7.73
C PRO A 308 11.89 15.71 6.44
N HIS A 309 12.67 14.62 6.35
CA HIS A 309 13.48 14.33 5.17
C HIS A 309 12.64 13.96 3.96
N TRP A 310 11.52 13.25 4.14
CA TRP A 310 10.58 12.95 3.06
C TRP A 310 9.82 14.20 2.60
N ILE A 311 9.41 15.09 3.53
CA ILE A 311 8.81 16.38 3.17
C ILE A 311 9.78 17.20 2.31
N GLU A 312 11.04 17.32 2.74
CA GLU A 312 12.09 18.04 1.99
C GLU A 312 12.41 17.38 0.63
N ALA A 313 12.27 16.06 0.53
CA ALA A 313 12.45 15.33 -0.72
C ALA A 313 11.28 15.49 -1.69
N GLY A 314 10.11 15.93 -1.22
CA GLY A 314 8.92 16.14 -2.05
C GLY A 314 7.89 15.01 -1.98
N ILE A 315 7.83 14.26 -0.88
CA ILE A 315 6.71 13.32 -0.65
C ILE A 315 5.46 14.12 -0.27
N ASP A 316 4.39 13.94 -1.05
CA ASP A 316 3.09 14.58 -0.79
C ASP A 316 2.25 13.81 0.23
N ILE A 317 2.24 12.47 0.15
CA ILE A 317 1.32 11.60 0.90
C ILE A 317 2.09 10.51 1.64
N LEU A 318 1.89 10.42 2.96
CA LEU A 318 2.46 9.39 3.83
C LEU A 318 1.38 8.40 4.29
N ASN A 319 1.64 7.13 4.09
CA ASN A 319 0.82 5.97 4.50
C ASN A 319 1.72 4.94 5.20
N PRO A 320 1.28 4.20 6.19
CA PRO A 320 -0.09 4.08 6.72
C PRO A 320 -0.35 4.95 7.96
N VAL A 321 0.61 5.73 8.41
CA VAL A 321 0.62 6.47 9.69
C VAL A 321 0.42 5.51 10.87
N GLN A 322 1.45 4.71 11.17
CA GLN A 322 1.36 3.64 12.18
C GLN A 322 1.38 4.20 13.60
N ILE A 323 0.23 4.69 14.05
CA ILE A 323 0.04 5.33 15.36
C ILE A 323 0.35 4.43 16.57
N SER A 324 0.46 3.11 16.37
CA SER A 324 0.86 2.15 17.40
C SER A 324 2.36 2.01 17.58
N ALA A 325 3.16 2.61 16.70
CA ALA A 325 4.62 2.64 16.80
C ALA A 325 5.10 3.80 17.68
N ALA A 326 6.31 3.68 18.23
CA ALA A 326 6.87 4.71 19.10
C ALA A 326 7.02 6.05 18.36
N ASN A 327 6.75 7.16 19.03
CA ASN A 327 6.82 8.54 18.53
C ASN A 327 5.83 8.88 17.39
N MET A 328 4.86 8.03 17.11
CA MET A 328 3.89 8.21 16.02
C MET A 328 2.49 8.60 16.55
N GLU A 329 2.43 9.24 17.72
CA GLU A 329 1.17 9.71 18.31
C GLU A 329 0.52 10.78 17.40
N PRO A 330 -0.80 10.68 17.15
CA PRO A 330 -1.53 11.60 16.27
C PRO A 330 -1.31 13.08 16.58
N GLU A 331 -1.36 13.46 17.87
CA GLU A 331 -1.19 14.82 18.33
C GLU A 331 0.19 15.37 17.99
N ARG A 332 1.24 14.55 18.18
CA ARG A 332 2.61 14.91 17.87
C ARG A 332 2.80 15.09 16.37
N LEU A 333 2.30 14.15 15.58
CA LEU A 333 2.38 14.21 14.11
C LEU A 333 1.67 15.44 13.55
N MET A 334 0.47 15.75 14.03
CA MET A 334 -0.28 16.93 13.59
C MET A 334 0.37 18.22 14.00
N LYS A 335 0.92 18.30 15.23
CA LYS A 335 1.65 19.48 15.71
C LYS A 335 2.86 19.80 14.85
N ASP A 336 3.65 18.79 14.49
CA ASP A 336 4.96 19.00 13.87
C ASP A 336 4.89 19.00 12.33
N PHE A 337 3.97 18.22 11.74
CA PHE A 337 3.88 17.99 10.30
C PHE A 337 2.53 18.31 9.68
N GLY A 338 1.52 18.67 10.45
CA GLY A 338 0.22 19.09 9.93
C GLY A 338 0.36 20.24 8.92
N GLY A 339 -0.32 20.12 7.77
CA GLY A 339 -0.22 21.09 6.67
C GLY A 339 1.04 21.00 5.80
N LYS A 340 1.96 20.07 6.09
CA LYS A 340 3.22 19.88 5.34
C LYS A 340 3.26 18.58 4.55
N ILE A 341 2.54 17.56 4.99
CA ILE A 341 2.39 16.27 4.34
C ILE A 341 0.97 15.76 4.57
N VAL A 342 0.41 15.05 3.60
CA VAL A 342 -0.91 14.43 3.75
C VAL A 342 -0.76 13.15 4.56
N PHE A 343 -1.51 13.03 5.65
CA PHE A 343 -1.62 11.78 6.41
C PHE A 343 -2.72 10.90 5.81
N TRP A 344 -2.31 9.76 5.28
CA TRP A 344 -3.22 8.76 4.71
C TRP A 344 -3.20 7.50 5.56
N GLY A 345 -4.06 7.42 6.53
CA GLY A 345 -4.09 6.32 7.51
C GLY A 345 -4.26 6.80 8.95
N GLY A 346 -3.77 6.01 9.91
CA GLY A 346 -3.86 6.33 11.34
C GLY A 346 -5.28 6.35 11.91
N GLY A 347 -6.30 6.02 11.11
CA GLY A 347 -7.70 6.12 11.52
C GLY A 347 -8.12 5.08 12.56
N CYS A 348 -7.53 3.89 12.52
CA CYS A 348 -7.78 2.84 13.52
C CYS A 348 -6.58 1.90 13.64
N ASP A 349 -6.15 1.63 14.87
CA ASP A 349 -5.09 0.66 15.19
C ASP A 349 -5.52 -0.76 14.82
N THR A 350 -4.79 -1.37 13.87
CA THR A 350 -5.05 -2.72 13.36
C THR A 350 -4.32 -3.82 14.13
N GLN A 351 -3.51 -3.48 15.14
CA GLN A 351 -2.80 -4.46 15.98
C GLN A 351 -3.55 -4.80 17.25
N LYS A 352 -4.23 -3.85 17.87
CA LYS A 352 -4.89 -4.03 19.17
C LYS A 352 -6.37 -3.65 19.13
N VAL A 353 -6.70 -2.42 18.72
CA VAL A 353 -8.07 -1.91 18.85
C VAL A 353 -9.02 -2.61 17.89
N LEU A 354 -8.71 -2.65 16.61
CA LEU A 354 -9.59 -3.24 15.61
C LEU A 354 -9.79 -4.76 15.79
N PRO A 355 -8.74 -5.58 16.05
CA PRO A 355 -8.91 -7.03 16.23
C PRO A 355 -9.37 -7.47 17.62
N LEU A 356 -9.09 -6.71 18.68
CA LEU A 356 -9.25 -7.17 20.06
C LEU A 356 -10.23 -6.32 20.87
N GLY A 357 -10.58 -5.12 20.39
CA GLY A 357 -11.53 -4.22 21.03
C GLY A 357 -12.99 -4.61 20.79
N THR A 358 -13.89 -4.01 21.57
CA THR A 358 -15.32 -4.04 21.30
C THR A 358 -15.69 -3.03 20.20
N PRO A 359 -16.85 -3.16 19.54
CA PRO A 359 -17.31 -2.16 18.58
C PRO A 359 -17.36 -0.73 19.15
N GLU A 360 -17.67 -0.57 20.43
CA GLU A 360 -17.68 0.73 21.14
C GLU A 360 -16.27 1.31 21.23
N GLN A 361 -15.30 0.51 21.68
CA GLN A 361 -13.90 0.94 21.74
C GLN A 361 -13.36 1.32 20.36
N VAL A 362 -13.75 0.60 19.31
CA VAL A 362 -13.40 0.96 17.93
C VAL A 362 -14.00 2.31 17.56
N ARG A 363 -15.29 2.56 17.85
CA ARG A 363 -15.95 3.85 17.57
C ARG A 363 -15.24 5.01 18.28
N ASP A 364 -14.92 4.86 19.55
CA ASP A 364 -14.26 5.93 20.31
C ASP A 364 -12.85 6.21 19.79
N HIS A 365 -12.09 5.17 19.48
CA HIS A 365 -10.75 5.29 18.90
C HIS A 365 -10.78 5.99 17.53
N VAL A 366 -11.72 5.62 16.67
CA VAL A 366 -11.91 6.25 15.34
C VAL A 366 -12.25 7.74 15.49
N LYS A 367 -13.20 8.10 16.37
CA LYS A 367 -13.55 9.49 16.63
C LYS A 367 -12.37 10.31 17.14
N HIS A 368 -11.61 9.74 18.08
CA HIS A 368 -10.42 10.39 18.63
C HIS A 368 -9.41 10.70 17.53
N ASN A 369 -9.01 9.72 16.73
CA ASN A 369 -8.02 9.91 15.69
C ASN A 369 -8.49 10.89 14.60
N ILE A 370 -9.73 10.79 14.15
CA ILE A 370 -10.30 11.74 13.16
C ILE A 370 -10.31 13.16 13.74
N SER A 371 -10.65 13.34 15.03
CA SER A 371 -10.69 14.68 15.65
C SER A 371 -9.34 15.38 15.63
N ILE A 372 -8.26 14.61 15.69
CA ILE A 372 -6.88 15.10 15.66
C ILE A 372 -6.43 15.34 14.23
N PHE A 373 -6.45 14.30 13.39
CA PHE A 373 -5.95 14.40 12.01
C PHE A 373 -6.76 15.34 11.12
N ALA A 374 -8.06 15.53 11.39
CA ALA A 374 -8.92 16.45 10.66
C ALA A 374 -9.01 17.84 11.27
N SER A 375 -8.15 18.19 12.23
CA SER A 375 -8.15 19.55 12.85
C SER A 375 -7.65 20.66 11.93
N GLY A 376 -7.02 20.31 10.79
CA GLY A 376 -6.55 21.24 9.77
C GLY A 376 -7.57 21.51 8.65
N THR A 377 -7.14 22.26 7.65
CA THR A 377 -7.95 22.61 6.45
C THR A 377 -7.79 21.57 5.32
N GLY A 378 -7.67 20.29 5.64
CA GLY A 378 -7.35 19.20 4.71
C GLY A 378 -6.10 18.47 5.18
N GLY A 379 -5.42 17.75 4.27
CA GLY A 379 -4.20 17.02 4.59
C GLY A 379 -4.44 15.68 5.30
N TYR A 380 -5.69 15.19 5.29
CA TYR A 380 -6.02 13.90 5.90
C TYR A 380 -6.98 13.08 5.04
N VAL A 381 -6.69 11.78 4.91
CA VAL A 381 -7.57 10.75 4.35
C VAL A 381 -7.70 9.63 5.37
N PHE A 382 -8.93 9.34 5.79
CA PHE A 382 -9.20 8.26 6.74
C PHE A 382 -8.92 6.89 6.10
N ASN A 383 -8.11 6.12 6.76
CA ASN A 383 -7.86 4.71 6.49
C ASN A 383 -7.40 4.05 7.79
N GLN A 384 -7.68 2.76 7.97
CA GLN A 384 -7.07 2.02 9.07
C GLN A 384 -5.54 1.99 8.91
N VAL A 385 -4.82 1.69 9.98
CA VAL A 385 -3.33 1.74 9.95
C VAL A 385 -2.73 0.80 8.89
N HIS A 386 -3.22 -0.44 8.80
CA HIS A 386 -2.73 -1.41 7.81
C HIS A 386 -3.85 -2.36 7.40
N ASN A 387 -3.55 -3.35 6.54
CA ASN A 387 -4.52 -4.34 6.09
C ASN A 387 -5.36 -4.93 7.21
N ILE A 388 -6.67 -4.97 7.02
CA ILE A 388 -7.60 -5.65 7.93
C ILE A 388 -7.38 -7.16 7.80
N GLN A 389 -6.89 -7.78 8.88
CA GLN A 389 -6.53 -9.19 8.92
C GLN A 389 -7.74 -10.09 9.19
N GLN A 390 -7.62 -11.39 8.87
CA GLN A 390 -8.72 -12.35 8.97
C GLN A 390 -9.28 -12.58 10.38
N ASN A 391 -8.52 -12.26 11.42
CA ASN A 391 -8.93 -12.38 12.83
C ASN A 391 -9.75 -11.21 13.33
N VAL A 392 -9.94 -10.17 12.53
CA VAL A 392 -10.74 -9.00 12.89
C VAL A 392 -12.23 -9.36 12.90
N PRO A 393 -12.97 -9.09 14.00
CA PRO A 393 -14.41 -9.24 14.03
C PRO A 393 -15.08 -8.32 12.99
N VAL A 394 -16.00 -8.86 12.21
CA VAL A 394 -16.66 -8.09 11.16
C VAL A 394 -17.48 -6.93 11.73
N GLU A 395 -17.99 -7.06 12.94
CA GLU A 395 -18.72 -6.03 13.69
C GLU A 395 -17.82 -4.81 13.97
N ASN A 396 -16.53 -5.05 14.22
CA ASN A 396 -15.54 -3.98 14.40
C ASN A 396 -15.24 -3.26 13.10
N VAL A 397 -15.22 -3.97 11.97
CA VAL A 397 -15.06 -3.37 10.64
C VAL A 397 -16.25 -2.47 10.31
N GLU A 398 -17.47 -2.93 10.55
CA GLU A 398 -18.69 -2.13 10.38
C GLU A 398 -18.66 -0.89 11.28
N ALA A 399 -18.39 -1.07 12.57
CA ALA A 399 -18.31 0.03 13.53
C ALA A 399 -17.26 1.08 13.14
N MET A 400 -16.12 0.65 12.59
CA MET A 400 -15.06 1.54 12.11
C MET A 400 -15.54 2.41 10.94
N PHE A 401 -16.07 1.81 9.87
CA PHE A 401 -16.46 2.55 8.67
C PHE A 401 -17.73 3.39 8.87
N GLU A 402 -18.73 2.90 9.59
CA GLU A 402 -19.92 3.67 9.96
C GLU A 402 -19.54 4.92 10.77
N THR A 403 -18.72 4.74 11.79
CA THR A 403 -18.26 5.86 12.63
C THR A 403 -17.40 6.85 11.82
N ALA A 404 -16.50 6.34 10.98
CA ALA A 404 -15.70 7.19 10.11
C ALA A 404 -16.59 8.05 9.21
N TYR A 405 -17.58 7.47 8.55
CA TYR A 405 -18.46 8.22 7.66
C TYR A 405 -19.25 9.31 8.38
N GLU A 406 -19.86 8.99 9.50
CA GLU A 406 -20.67 9.95 10.27
C GLU A 406 -19.79 11.05 10.90
N TYR A 407 -18.66 10.68 11.49
CA TYR A 407 -17.82 11.63 12.19
C TYR A 407 -17.00 12.51 11.23
N CYS A 408 -16.57 11.96 10.07
CA CYS A 408 -15.91 12.74 9.02
C CYS A 408 -16.78 13.88 8.47
N LYS A 409 -18.09 13.71 8.43
CA LYS A 409 -19.03 14.80 8.09
C LYS A 409 -19.05 15.89 9.18
N LYS A 410 -19.09 15.48 10.44
CA LYS A 410 -19.21 16.39 11.58
C LYS A 410 -18.01 17.31 11.73
N VAL A 411 -16.80 16.81 11.55
CA VAL A 411 -15.56 17.61 11.72
C VAL A 411 -15.31 18.61 10.58
N CYS A 412 -16.00 18.47 9.45
CA CYS A 412 -15.88 19.39 8.33
C CYS A 412 -17.00 20.45 8.28
N GLN A 413 -18.01 20.34 9.15
CA GLN A 413 -19.05 21.36 9.31
C GLN A 413 -18.53 22.52 10.13
#